data_ac4d4ca04b9482f032360ecc8d755897
#
_entry.id   ac4d4ca04b9482f032360ecc8d755897
#
_cell.length_a   1.000
_cell.length_b   1.000
_cell.length_c   1.000
_cell.angle_alpha   90.00
_cell.angle_beta   90.00
_cell.angle_gamma   90.00
#
_symmetry.space_group_name_H-M   'P 1'
#
loop_
_entity.id
_entity.type
_entity.pdbx_description
1 polymer ?
#
loop_
_entity_poly.entity_id
_entity_poly.type
_entity_poly.pdbx_seq_one_letter_code
_entity_poly.pdbx_strand_id
1 'polypeptide(L)'
;MKKGTFALFAFALIIMASGCGKKNKTNMMDEFKKLIAKHDSVAIPLYKEASLAYFNASISGKEEDFKKVLDLQNKLNAIYSSKEDFALLKKIKESKEIKDEVLARQLDVMYNMYLGNQVDTAMLNQINTMQNNIEQKYSNFRAEVNGKKITDNDVENILRTSTNSKELEAAWLGHKAVGKVVEKDIIALVKKRNEMAKKLGFNNYHEMSLKLSEQDPAEIEKLFDELDNLTRDAFVSLKSEMDDYFAKRYKVKKEDLKPWHYQNRFFQEAPKIYTVDFDKYYKNQDIVKVTENFYKGIGLPIDDVIKHSDLFEKPGKNQHAYCIDIDNNGDVRVLCNVRNNENWMGTMLHEFGHAAYDKYIDNKTLPFVLRNPAHTFTTEAIAMFFGRLSTNAQWMKDNVGLSEKDAKEIAEIGFKQMRLQQIVFSRWSQVMYRFEKGLYENPDQDLNKLWWSLVEKYQLLKKPEGRNEPDWASKIHIATSPCYYHNY
;
A
#
# COMPACT_ATOMS: atom_id res chain seq x y z
N MET A 1 19.25 -90.90 63.03
CA MET A 1 19.35 -91.42 61.62
C MET A 1 18.71 -90.38 60.72
N LYS A 2 19.31 -90.17 59.62
CA LYS A 2 18.96 -89.36 58.43
C LYS A 2 19.37 -87.90 58.49
N LYS A 3 20.40 -87.62 57.69
CA LYS A 3 20.99 -86.39 57.23
C LYS A 3 20.09 -85.60 56.36
N GLY A 4 19.99 -84.34 56.52
CA GLY A 4 19.30 -83.43 55.60
C GLY A 4 20.24 -82.26 55.24
N THR A 5 20.66 -82.20 54.04
CA THR A 5 21.64 -81.25 53.44
C THR A 5 21.01 -79.90 53.25
N PHE A 6 21.65 -78.85 53.76
CA PHE A 6 21.30 -77.44 53.49
C PHE A 6 21.97 -77.00 52.20
N ALA A 7 21.16 -76.64 51.19
CA ALA A 7 21.61 -76.00 49.98
C ALA A 7 21.50 -74.49 50.14
N LEU A 8 22.61 -73.78 50.07
CA LEU A 8 22.69 -72.32 50.02
C LEU A 8 22.27 -71.90 48.59
N PHE A 9 21.18 -71.15 48.48
CA PHE A 9 20.86 -70.39 47.29
C PHE A 9 21.45 -68.97 47.41
N ALA A 10 22.48 -68.70 46.61
CA ALA A 10 22.98 -67.35 46.41
C ALA A 10 22.04 -66.57 45.48
N PHE A 11 21.38 -65.54 45.99
CA PHE A 11 20.56 -64.62 45.20
C PHE A 11 21.46 -63.55 44.60
N ALA A 12 21.79 -63.64 43.33
CA ALA A 12 22.48 -62.57 42.60
C ALA A 12 21.49 -61.47 42.31
N LEU A 13 21.61 -60.31 42.98
CA LEU A 13 20.86 -59.07 42.65
C LEU A 13 21.45 -58.48 41.37
N ILE A 14 20.74 -58.67 40.25
CA ILE A 14 20.99 -57.93 39.01
C ILE A 14 20.41 -56.52 39.21
N ILE A 15 21.22 -55.53 39.47
CA ILE A 15 20.87 -54.11 39.42
C ILE A 15 20.76 -53.76 37.92
N MET A 16 19.55 -53.81 37.39
CA MET A 16 19.27 -53.11 36.13
C MET A 16 19.36 -51.60 36.36
N ALA A 17 20.47 -51.02 35.99
CA ALA A 17 20.62 -49.61 35.86
C ALA A 17 19.71 -49.15 34.67
N SER A 18 18.48 -48.74 34.97
CA SER A 18 17.61 -48.04 34.06
C SER A 18 18.26 -46.70 33.77
N GLY A 19 19.09 -46.66 32.71
CA GLY A 19 19.59 -45.45 32.15
C GLY A 19 18.41 -44.60 31.67
N CYS A 20 17.81 -43.75 32.51
CA CYS A 20 16.98 -42.66 32.09
C CYS A 20 17.85 -41.70 31.25
N GLY A 21 17.92 -41.99 29.98
CA GLY A 21 18.41 -40.99 29.03
C GLY A 21 17.54 -39.75 29.19
N LYS A 22 18.04 -38.72 29.84
CA LYS A 22 17.47 -37.37 29.77
C LYS A 22 17.37 -37.09 28.29
N LYS A 23 16.16 -37.25 27.66
CA LYS A 23 15.88 -36.55 26.45
C LYS A 23 16.14 -35.10 26.73
N ASN A 24 17.25 -34.57 26.22
CA ASN A 24 17.50 -33.14 26.25
C ASN A 24 16.24 -32.47 25.74
N LYS A 25 15.47 -31.84 26.62
CA LYS A 25 14.30 -31.05 26.25
C LYS A 25 14.84 -29.96 25.35
N THR A 26 14.59 -30.08 24.05
CA THR A 26 15.07 -29.11 23.07
C THR A 26 14.54 -27.77 23.49
N ASN A 27 15.42 -26.83 23.79
CA ASN A 27 15.06 -25.48 24.19
C ASN A 27 14.47 -24.75 22.98
N MET A 28 13.19 -24.44 23.03
CA MET A 28 12.49 -23.77 21.90
C MET A 28 13.10 -22.43 21.53
N MET A 29 13.68 -21.73 22.49
CA MET A 29 14.41 -20.49 22.22
C MET A 29 15.67 -20.74 21.38
N ASP A 30 16.43 -21.81 21.65
CA ASP A 30 17.64 -22.13 20.87
C ASP A 30 17.27 -22.59 19.46
N GLU A 31 16.20 -23.36 19.31
CA GLU A 31 15.69 -23.75 17.99
C GLU A 31 15.20 -22.53 17.18
N PHE A 32 14.55 -21.56 17.84
CA PHE A 32 14.14 -20.34 17.20
C PHE A 32 15.34 -19.48 16.76
N LYS A 33 16.36 -19.31 17.60
CA LYS A 33 17.58 -18.59 17.24
C LYS A 33 18.32 -19.22 16.07
N LYS A 34 18.34 -20.55 15.97
CA LYS A 34 18.91 -21.25 14.80
C LYS A 34 18.09 -20.99 13.54
N LEU A 35 16.76 -21.02 13.65
CA LEU A 35 15.88 -20.69 12.52
C LEU A 35 16.07 -19.25 12.04
N ILE A 36 16.15 -18.30 12.96
CA ILE A 36 16.46 -16.89 12.63
C ILE A 36 17.78 -16.81 11.87
N ALA A 37 18.85 -17.42 12.38
CA ALA A 37 20.16 -17.38 11.75
C ALA A 37 20.13 -18.01 10.33
N LYS A 38 19.43 -19.12 10.15
CA LYS A 38 19.21 -19.75 8.84
C LYS A 38 18.44 -18.80 7.92
N HIS A 39 17.32 -18.24 8.36
CA HIS A 39 16.49 -17.29 7.61
C HIS A 39 17.31 -16.08 7.17
N ASP A 40 17.94 -15.40 8.12
CA ASP A 40 18.65 -14.14 7.85
C ASP A 40 19.82 -14.32 6.90
N SER A 41 20.54 -15.47 6.97
CA SER A 41 21.64 -15.76 6.05
C SER A 41 21.23 -15.85 4.57
N VAL A 42 19.98 -16.19 4.29
CA VAL A 42 19.46 -16.36 2.93
C VAL A 42 18.53 -15.21 2.56
N ALA A 43 17.62 -14.81 3.46
CA ALA A 43 16.58 -13.83 3.17
C ALA A 43 17.14 -12.41 3.03
N ILE A 44 18.10 -12.00 3.89
CA ILE A 44 18.65 -10.63 3.86
C ILE A 44 19.30 -10.29 2.50
N PRO A 45 20.28 -11.07 2.02
CA PRO A 45 20.91 -10.76 0.72
C PRO A 45 19.92 -10.82 -0.44
N LEU A 46 18.97 -11.77 -0.41
CA LEU A 46 17.99 -11.93 -1.46
C LEU A 46 16.96 -10.79 -1.47
N TYR A 47 16.52 -10.32 -0.27
CA TYR A 47 15.66 -9.16 -0.13
C TYR A 47 16.32 -7.91 -0.74
N LYS A 48 17.57 -7.65 -0.38
CA LYS A 48 18.35 -6.53 -0.94
C LYS A 48 18.45 -6.61 -2.47
N GLU A 49 18.76 -7.79 -3.01
CA GLU A 49 18.87 -7.96 -4.46
C GLU A 49 17.51 -7.76 -5.15
N ALA A 50 16.43 -8.28 -4.59
CA ALA A 50 15.07 -8.13 -5.13
C ALA A 50 14.60 -6.69 -5.11
N SER A 51 14.79 -5.96 -3.99
CA SER A 51 14.43 -4.55 -3.85
C SER A 51 15.21 -3.67 -4.82
N LEU A 52 16.52 -3.91 -4.95
CA LEU A 52 17.36 -3.19 -5.91
C LEU A 52 16.97 -3.48 -7.36
N ALA A 53 16.66 -4.74 -7.68
CA ALA A 53 16.19 -5.13 -9.02
C ALA A 53 14.86 -4.43 -9.35
N TYR A 54 13.93 -4.37 -8.41
CA TYR A 54 12.66 -3.67 -8.57
C TYR A 54 12.85 -2.17 -8.82
N PHE A 55 13.70 -1.51 -8.01
CA PHE A 55 14.01 -0.10 -8.19
C PHE A 55 14.60 0.18 -9.58
N ASN A 56 15.56 -0.65 -10.03
CA ASN A 56 16.18 -0.51 -11.33
C ASN A 56 15.20 -0.79 -12.49
N ALA A 57 14.36 -1.82 -12.38
CA ALA A 57 13.31 -2.12 -13.35
C ALA A 57 12.31 -0.97 -13.49
N SER A 58 11.93 -0.35 -12.36
CA SER A 58 11.06 0.83 -12.35
C SER A 58 11.67 2.05 -13.04
N ILE A 59 13.01 2.16 -13.07
CA ILE A 59 13.72 3.24 -13.79
C ILE A 59 13.84 2.93 -15.28
N SER A 60 14.19 1.68 -15.62
CA SER A 60 14.49 1.30 -17.01
C SER A 60 13.24 1.01 -17.85
N GLY A 61 12.18 0.50 -17.22
CA GLY A 61 10.97 0.01 -17.90
C GLY A 61 11.18 -1.23 -18.77
N LYS A 62 12.35 -1.87 -18.71
CA LYS A 62 12.70 -2.98 -19.60
C LYS A 62 12.12 -4.31 -19.12
N GLU A 63 11.61 -5.11 -20.06
CA GLU A 63 11.02 -6.42 -19.77
C GLU A 63 12.03 -7.38 -19.11
N GLU A 64 13.29 -7.35 -19.52
CA GLU A 64 14.36 -8.18 -18.94
C GLU A 64 14.60 -7.89 -17.46
N ASP A 65 14.52 -6.61 -17.06
CA ASP A 65 14.68 -6.19 -15.68
C ASP A 65 13.49 -6.65 -14.81
N PHE A 66 12.26 -6.53 -15.33
CA PHE A 66 11.06 -7.06 -14.65
C PHE A 66 11.06 -8.58 -14.52
N LYS A 67 11.62 -9.31 -15.52
CA LYS A 67 11.82 -10.75 -15.41
C LYS A 67 12.75 -11.11 -14.26
N LYS A 68 13.85 -10.36 -14.11
CA LYS A 68 14.75 -10.53 -12.96
C LYS A 68 14.03 -10.31 -11.63
N VAL A 69 13.17 -9.29 -11.53
CA VAL A 69 12.34 -9.04 -10.33
C VAL A 69 11.48 -10.27 -10.00
N LEU A 70 10.78 -10.81 -11.00
CA LEU A 70 9.91 -11.99 -10.82
C LEU A 70 10.70 -13.21 -10.32
N ASP A 71 11.87 -13.48 -10.91
CA ASP A 71 12.73 -14.60 -10.52
C ASP A 71 13.19 -14.47 -9.05
N LEU A 72 13.57 -13.26 -8.62
CA LEU A 72 13.99 -12.99 -7.24
C LEU A 72 12.82 -13.08 -6.26
N GLN A 73 11.66 -12.57 -6.65
CA GLN A 73 10.44 -12.68 -5.84
C GLN A 73 10.02 -14.15 -5.64
N ASN A 74 10.12 -14.97 -6.68
CA ASN A 74 9.85 -16.40 -6.57
C ASN A 74 10.82 -17.11 -5.61
N LYS A 75 12.09 -16.71 -5.58
CA LYS A 75 13.07 -17.23 -4.61
C LYS A 75 12.72 -16.82 -3.18
N LEU A 76 12.30 -15.57 -2.95
CA LEU A 76 11.82 -15.12 -1.63
C LEU A 76 10.59 -15.92 -1.20
N ASN A 77 9.61 -16.10 -2.08
CA ASN A 77 8.42 -16.90 -1.80
C ASN A 77 8.78 -18.36 -1.44
N ALA A 78 9.80 -18.94 -2.07
CA ALA A 78 10.27 -20.28 -1.76
C ALA A 78 10.79 -20.42 -0.32
N ILE A 79 11.45 -19.39 0.23
CA ILE A 79 11.87 -19.36 1.64
C ILE A 79 10.64 -19.46 2.55
N TYR A 80 9.67 -18.60 2.35
CA TYR A 80 8.48 -18.53 3.20
C TYR A 80 7.48 -19.66 2.98
N SER A 81 7.59 -20.42 1.87
CA SER A 81 6.79 -21.62 1.61
C SER A 81 7.34 -22.89 2.27
N SER A 82 8.48 -22.82 3.00
CA SER A 82 9.05 -23.97 3.71
C SER A 82 8.09 -24.51 4.76
N LYS A 83 7.56 -25.71 4.51
CA LYS A 83 6.64 -26.41 5.44
C LYS A 83 7.34 -26.81 6.74
N GLU A 84 8.62 -27.17 6.65
CA GLU A 84 9.42 -27.57 7.80
C GLU A 84 9.64 -26.38 8.73
N ASP A 85 10.09 -25.24 8.20
CA ASP A 85 10.35 -24.03 8.97
C ASP A 85 9.04 -23.48 9.58
N PHE A 86 7.92 -23.54 8.83
CA PHE A 86 6.62 -23.14 9.36
C PHE A 86 6.13 -24.06 10.48
N ALA A 87 6.29 -25.38 10.34
CA ALA A 87 5.93 -26.33 11.39
C ALA A 87 6.72 -26.08 12.68
N LEU A 88 8.02 -25.73 12.54
CA LEU A 88 8.86 -25.35 13.67
C LEU A 88 8.40 -24.04 14.31
N LEU A 89 8.11 -22.98 13.51
CA LEU A 89 7.57 -21.70 14.00
C LEU A 89 6.27 -21.91 14.78
N LYS A 90 5.36 -22.73 14.24
CA LYS A 90 4.10 -23.08 14.90
C LYS A 90 4.32 -23.75 16.23
N LYS A 91 5.19 -24.77 16.28
CA LYS A 91 5.55 -25.47 17.51
C LYS A 91 6.16 -24.54 18.56
N ILE A 92 7.06 -23.63 18.16
CA ILE A 92 7.68 -22.65 19.05
C ILE A 92 6.60 -21.70 19.60
N LYS A 93 5.72 -21.18 18.75
CA LYS A 93 4.64 -20.25 19.15
C LYS A 93 3.66 -20.92 20.12
N GLU A 94 3.25 -22.16 19.86
CA GLU A 94 2.37 -22.94 20.73
C GLU A 94 3.00 -23.31 22.07
N SER A 95 4.32 -23.45 22.14
CA SER A 95 5.03 -23.79 23.38
C SER A 95 4.95 -22.69 24.44
N LYS A 96 4.78 -21.42 24.02
CA LYS A 96 4.79 -20.23 24.87
C LYS A 96 6.06 -20.09 25.74
N GLU A 97 7.17 -20.72 25.31
CA GLU A 97 8.45 -20.69 26.03
C GLU A 97 9.26 -19.41 25.77
N ILE A 98 9.00 -18.68 24.67
CA ILE A 98 9.66 -17.42 24.37
C ILE A 98 9.08 -16.32 25.26
N LYS A 99 9.92 -15.78 26.18
CA LYS A 99 9.52 -14.73 27.14
C LYS A 99 10.19 -13.38 26.87
N ASP A 100 11.26 -13.39 26.11
CA ASP A 100 11.89 -12.16 25.65
C ASP A 100 10.96 -11.44 24.66
N GLU A 101 10.65 -10.17 24.91
CA GLU A 101 9.64 -9.42 24.17
C GLU A 101 10.05 -9.23 22.69
N VAL A 102 11.33 -8.98 22.42
CA VAL A 102 11.84 -8.79 21.06
C VAL A 102 11.80 -10.09 20.28
N LEU A 103 12.22 -11.21 20.88
CA LEU A 103 12.15 -12.52 20.26
C LEU A 103 10.69 -12.97 20.06
N ALA A 104 9.80 -12.70 21.02
CA ALA A 104 8.38 -13.02 20.87
C ALA A 104 7.76 -12.22 19.72
N ARG A 105 8.07 -10.93 19.61
CA ARG A 105 7.63 -10.09 18.49
C ARG A 105 8.19 -10.59 17.15
N GLN A 106 9.46 -10.96 17.11
CA GLN A 106 10.09 -11.54 15.92
C GLN A 106 9.42 -12.86 15.51
N LEU A 107 9.05 -13.70 16.48
CA LEU A 107 8.31 -14.93 16.22
C LEU A 107 6.94 -14.67 15.59
N ASP A 108 6.19 -13.68 16.11
CA ASP A 108 4.88 -13.33 15.57
C ASP A 108 4.96 -12.83 14.14
N VAL A 109 5.90 -11.94 13.83
CA VAL A 109 6.10 -11.42 12.46
C VAL A 109 6.52 -12.55 11.52
N MET A 110 7.53 -13.34 11.88
CA MET A 110 7.98 -14.47 11.05
C MET A 110 6.85 -15.49 10.83
N TYR A 111 6.09 -15.81 11.89
CA TYR A 111 4.94 -16.71 11.77
C TYR A 111 3.94 -16.23 10.72
N ASN A 112 3.58 -14.94 10.74
CA ASN A 112 2.63 -14.36 9.78
C ASN A 112 3.21 -14.36 8.35
N MET A 113 4.49 -14.03 8.18
CA MET A 113 5.18 -14.08 6.87
C MET A 113 5.14 -15.50 6.28
N TYR A 114 5.43 -16.51 7.09
CA TYR A 114 5.38 -17.90 6.62
C TYR A 114 3.93 -18.36 6.40
N LEU A 115 3.00 -18.04 7.31
CA LEU A 115 1.59 -18.45 7.20
C LEU A 115 0.97 -18.02 5.87
N GLY A 116 1.20 -16.78 5.45
CA GLY A 116 0.70 -16.25 4.19
C GLY A 116 1.18 -16.99 2.94
N ASN A 117 2.24 -17.79 3.07
CA ASN A 117 2.86 -18.54 1.97
C ASN A 117 2.66 -20.07 2.09
N GLN A 118 1.85 -20.59 3.06
CA GLN A 118 1.66 -22.02 3.30
C GLN A 118 0.63 -22.67 2.36
N VAL A 119 0.70 -22.33 1.09
CA VAL A 119 -0.06 -22.98 0.01
C VAL A 119 0.89 -23.61 -1.00
N ASP A 120 0.33 -24.30 -1.98
CA ASP A 120 1.11 -24.86 -3.09
C ASP A 120 1.79 -23.69 -3.86
N THR A 121 3.10 -23.82 -4.11
CA THR A 121 3.87 -22.84 -4.89
C THR A 121 3.31 -22.62 -6.29
N ALA A 122 2.69 -23.66 -6.90
CA ALA A 122 1.98 -23.51 -8.16
C ALA A 122 0.82 -22.52 -8.07
N MET A 123 0.09 -22.50 -6.94
CA MET A 123 -0.99 -21.52 -6.70
C MET A 123 -0.44 -20.09 -6.55
N LEU A 124 0.65 -19.89 -5.81
CA LEU A 124 1.30 -18.60 -5.67
C LEU A 124 1.76 -18.06 -7.03
N ASN A 125 2.43 -18.93 -7.81
CA ASN A 125 2.90 -18.57 -9.15
C ASN A 125 1.74 -18.24 -10.09
N GLN A 126 0.60 -18.95 -9.98
CA GLN A 126 -0.59 -18.64 -10.77
C GLN A 126 -1.17 -17.26 -10.40
N ILE A 127 -1.26 -16.93 -9.10
CA ILE A 127 -1.73 -15.63 -8.63
C ILE A 127 -0.81 -14.51 -9.15
N ASN A 128 0.50 -14.67 -9.04
CA ASN A 128 1.47 -13.70 -9.54
C ASN A 128 1.36 -13.51 -11.06
N THR A 129 1.21 -14.61 -11.82
CA THR A 129 1.04 -14.55 -13.27
C THR A 129 -0.24 -13.82 -13.66
N MET A 130 -1.36 -14.11 -12.98
CA MET A 130 -2.64 -13.44 -13.22
C MET A 130 -2.53 -11.94 -12.92
N GLN A 131 -1.91 -11.56 -11.80
CA GLN A 131 -1.70 -10.17 -11.44
C GLN A 131 -0.84 -9.43 -12.48
N ASN A 132 0.30 -10.01 -12.88
CA ASN A 132 1.18 -9.42 -13.89
C ASN A 132 0.49 -9.22 -15.24
N ASN A 133 -0.32 -10.18 -15.67
CA ASN A 133 -1.09 -10.08 -16.92
C ASN A 133 -2.10 -8.92 -16.87
N ILE A 134 -2.75 -8.71 -15.73
CA ILE A 134 -3.65 -7.57 -15.53
C ILE A 134 -2.86 -6.26 -15.55
N GLU A 135 -1.73 -6.20 -14.87
CA GLU A 135 -0.88 -5.01 -14.83
C GLU A 135 -0.37 -4.62 -16.22
N GLN A 136 0.03 -5.59 -17.05
CA GLN A 136 0.42 -5.36 -18.44
C GLN A 136 -0.74 -4.79 -19.27
N LYS A 137 -1.98 -5.27 -19.05
CA LYS A 137 -3.17 -4.73 -19.73
C LYS A 137 -3.41 -3.27 -19.38
N TYR A 138 -3.29 -2.89 -18.10
CA TYR A 138 -3.38 -1.47 -17.69
C TYR A 138 -2.25 -0.63 -18.31
N SER A 139 -1.03 -1.11 -18.25
CA SER A 139 0.16 -0.37 -18.75
C SER A 139 0.08 -0.10 -20.25
N ASN A 140 -0.50 -1.02 -21.03
CA ASN A 140 -0.62 -0.91 -22.48
C ASN A 140 -1.93 -0.24 -22.93
N PHE A 141 -2.91 -0.12 -22.04
CA PHE A 141 -4.17 0.53 -22.38
C PHE A 141 -3.97 2.02 -22.64
N ARG A 142 -4.68 2.54 -23.62
CA ARG A 142 -4.77 3.98 -23.89
C ARG A 142 -6.23 4.34 -24.10
N ALA A 143 -6.69 5.38 -23.42
CA ALA A 143 -8.03 5.92 -23.61
C ALA A 143 -8.21 6.38 -25.05
N GLU A 144 -9.36 6.09 -25.64
CA GLU A 144 -9.70 6.61 -26.95
C GLU A 144 -10.70 7.77 -26.78
N VAL A 145 -10.32 8.95 -27.26
CA VAL A 145 -11.10 10.18 -27.17
C VAL A 145 -11.16 10.82 -28.56
N ASN A 146 -12.35 10.95 -29.10
CA ASN A 146 -12.59 11.50 -30.46
C ASN A 146 -11.72 10.80 -31.54
N GLY A 147 -11.61 9.47 -31.48
CA GLY A 147 -10.84 8.65 -32.42
C GLY A 147 -9.32 8.70 -32.23
N LYS A 148 -8.83 9.33 -31.16
CA LYS A 148 -7.40 9.40 -30.83
C LYS A 148 -7.09 8.66 -29.54
N LYS A 149 -6.03 7.88 -29.55
CA LYS A 149 -5.48 7.26 -28.32
C LYS A 149 -4.66 8.29 -27.57
N ILE A 150 -5.01 8.48 -26.29
CA ILE A 150 -4.34 9.45 -25.40
C ILE A 150 -3.88 8.76 -24.11
N THR A 151 -2.93 9.38 -23.43
CA THR A 151 -2.36 8.88 -22.16
C THR A 151 -3.29 9.21 -20.98
N ASP A 152 -3.06 8.58 -19.86
CA ASP A 152 -3.74 8.91 -18.61
C ASP A 152 -3.50 10.36 -18.18
N ASN A 153 -2.28 10.88 -18.40
CA ASN A 153 -1.94 12.27 -18.13
C ASN A 153 -2.73 13.25 -19.03
N ASP A 154 -2.97 12.87 -20.27
CA ASP A 154 -3.81 13.68 -21.17
C ASP A 154 -5.28 13.67 -20.71
N VAL A 155 -5.80 12.52 -20.28
CA VAL A 155 -7.15 12.42 -19.69
C VAL A 155 -7.27 13.32 -18.47
N GLU A 156 -6.33 13.24 -17.53
CA GLU A 156 -6.33 14.11 -16.33
C GLU A 156 -6.24 15.59 -16.71
N ASN A 157 -5.40 15.94 -17.69
CA ASN A 157 -5.30 17.32 -18.16
C ASN A 157 -6.64 17.82 -18.74
N ILE A 158 -7.32 17.03 -19.57
CA ILE A 158 -8.65 17.36 -20.10
C ILE A 158 -9.64 17.57 -18.94
N LEU A 159 -9.71 16.64 -17.99
CA LEU A 159 -10.64 16.71 -16.86
C LEU A 159 -10.41 17.97 -15.99
N ARG A 160 -9.17 18.40 -15.84
CA ARG A 160 -8.81 19.57 -15.03
C ARG A 160 -9.04 20.90 -15.76
N THR A 161 -8.76 20.97 -17.06
CA THR A 161 -8.67 22.23 -17.80
C THR A 161 -9.87 22.54 -18.69
N SER A 162 -10.48 21.52 -19.31
CA SER A 162 -11.62 21.74 -20.21
C SER A 162 -12.85 22.30 -19.49
N THR A 163 -13.59 23.12 -20.20
CA THR A 163 -14.93 23.59 -19.79
C THR A 163 -16.03 23.00 -20.65
N ASN A 164 -15.68 22.14 -21.63
CA ASN A 164 -16.63 21.49 -22.50
C ASN A 164 -17.07 20.14 -21.90
N SER A 165 -18.33 20.08 -21.41
CA SER A 165 -18.87 18.89 -20.75
C SER A 165 -18.81 17.62 -21.63
N LYS A 166 -18.97 17.72 -22.96
CA LYS A 166 -18.86 16.57 -23.86
C LYS A 166 -17.43 16.05 -23.99
N GLU A 167 -16.44 16.94 -23.97
CA GLU A 167 -15.03 16.56 -23.98
C GLU A 167 -14.62 15.89 -22.66
N LEU A 168 -15.08 16.44 -21.53
CA LEU A 168 -14.90 15.82 -20.21
C LEU A 168 -15.50 14.42 -20.14
N GLU A 169 -16.76 14.27 -20.64
CA GLU A 169 -17.43 12.98 -20.71
C GLU A 169 -16.64 11.98 -21.56
N ALA A 170 -16.23 12.37 -22.77
CA ALA A 170 -15.47 11.51 -23.67
C ALA A 170 -14.13 11.05 -23.04
N ALA A 171 -13.41 11.96 -22.38
CA ALA A 171 -12.16 11.64 -21.71
C ALA A 171 -12.38 10.67 -20.54
N TRP A 172 -13.40 10.92 -19.71
CA TRP A 172 -13.74 10.07 -18.58
C TRP A 172 -14.18 8.68 -19.02
N LEU A 173 -15.10 8.58 -20.01
CA LEU A 173 -15.57 7.31 -20.58
C LEU A 173 -14.43 6.54 -21.24
N GLY A 174 -13.56 7.23 -21.99
CA GLY A 174 -12.39 6.64 -22.64
C GLY A 174 -11.45 5.97 -21.62
N HIS A 175 -11.19 6.64 -20.49
CA HIS A 175 -10.42 6.03 -19.40
C HIS A 175 -11.15 4.84 -18.77
N LYS A 176 -12.45 4.96 -18.48
CA LYS A 176 -13.23 3.88 -17.84
C LYS A 176 -13.34 2.61 -18.71
N ALA A 177 -13.09 2.72 -20.01
CA ALA A 177 -13.13 1.57 -20.93
C ALA A 177 -12.09 0.48 -20.58
N VAL A 178 -10.99 0.80 -19.88
CA VAL A 178 -10.03 -0.21 -19.39
C VAL A 178 -10.71 -1.24 -18.49
N GLY A 179 -11.75 -0.84 -17.74
CA GLY A 179 -12.49 -1.73 -16.87
C GLY A 179 -13.03 -2.95 -17.59
N LYS A 180 -13.60 -2.78 -18.80
CA LYS A 180 -14.08 -3.90 -19.63
C LYS A 180 -12.97 -4.87 -20.06
N VAL A 181 -11.74 -4.36 -20.20
CA VAL A 181 -10.59 -5.17 -20.63
C VAL A 181 -10.11 -6.09 -19.51
N VAL A 182 -10.25 -5.66 -18.26
CA VAL A 182 -9.63 -6.35 -17.11
C VAL A 182 -10.62 -6.96 -16.10
N GLU A 183 -11.89 -6.60 -16.16
CA GLU A 183 -12.93 -7.03 -15.21
C GLU A 183 -12.93 -8.55 -14.94
N LYS A 184 -13.00 -9.35 -16.00
CA LYS A 184 -13.06 -10.81 -15.89
C LYS A 184 -11.81 -11.38 -15.25
N ASP A 185 -10.64 -10.83 -15.59
CA ASP A 185 -9.37 -11.27 -15.06
C ASP A 185 -9.24 -10.90 -13.58
N ILE A 186 -9.71 -9.70 -13.18
CA ILE A 186 -9.73 -9.27 -11.78
C ILE A 186 -10.64 -10.19 -10.96
N ILE A 187 -11.86 -10.48 -11.43
CA ILE A 187 -12.77 -11.41 -10.73
C ILE A 187 -12.13 -12.80 -10.59
N ALA A 188 -11.49 -13.31 -11.65
CA ALA A 188 -10.77 -14.58 -11.59
C ALA A 188 -9.62 -14.56 -10.58
N LEU A 189 -8.84 -13.48 -10.55
CA LEU A 189 -7.76 -13.27 -9.58
C LEU A 189 -8.29 -13.22 -8.14
N VAL A 190 -9.38 -12.47 -7.90
CA VAL A 190 -10.05 -12.39 -6.59
C VAL A 190 -10.50 -13.77 -6.10
N LYS A 191 -11.14 -14.54 -6.98
CA LYS A 191 -11.54 -15.93 -6.65
C LYS A 191 -10.34 -16.81 -6.31
N LYS A 192 -9.23 -16.67 -7.04
CA LYS A 192 -8.01 -17.44 -6.77
C LYS A 192 -7.37 -17.04 -5.44
N ARG A 193 -7.34 -15.74 -5.13
CA ARG A 193 -6.88 -15.22 -3.82
C ARG A 193 -7.77 -15.72 -2.68
N ASN A 194 -9.10 -15.76 -2.88
CA ASN A 194 -10.03 -16.31 -1.91
C ASN A 194 -9.84 -17.84 -1.71
N GLU A 195 -9.55 -18.57 -2.78
CA GLU A 195 -9.19 -20.00 -2.67
C GLU A 195 -7.95 -20.20 -1.79
N MET A 196 -6.92 -19.37 -2.00
CA MET A 196 -5.71 -19.36 -1.19
C MET A 196 -6.03 -19.05 0.28
N ALA A 197 -6.75 -17.99 0.55
CA ALA A 197 -7.13 -17.59 1.90
C ALA A 197 -7.90 -18.66 2.65
N LYS A 198 -8.86 -19.31 1.98
CA LYS A 198 -9.63 -20.42 2.56
C LYS A 198 -8.76 -21.65 2.90
N LYS A 199 -7.78 -21.98 2.07
CA LYS A 199 -6.80 -23.06 2.37
C LYS A 199 -5.95 -22.75 3.60
N LEU A 200 -5.74 -21.45 3.89
CA LEU A 200 -5.00 -20.96 5.06
C LEU A 200 -5.89 -20.76 6.31
N GLY A 201 -7.19 -21.05 6.22
CA GLY A 201 -8.13 -20.97 7.33
C GLY A 201 -8.81 -19.63 7.54
N PHE A 202 -8.75 -18.72 6.55
CA PHE A 202 -9.46 -17.46 6.55
C PHE A 202 -10.75 -17.52 5.73
N ASN A 203 -11.71 -16.66 6.02
CA ASN A 203 -12.98 -16.64 5.27
C ASN A 203 -12.78 -16.15 3.82
N ASN A 204 -11.92 -15.15 3.62
CA ASN A 204 -11.56 -14.59 2.32
C ASN A 204 -10.20 -13.89 2.39
N TYR A 205 -9.72 -13.42 1.25
CA TYR A 205 -8.41 -12.76 1.14
C TYR A 205 -8.37 -11.39 1.83
N HIS A 206 -9.46 -10.64 1.88
CA HIS A 206 -9.52 -9.35 2.57
C HIS A 206 -9.30 -9.53 4.07
N GLU A 207 -10.00 -10.49 4.69
CA GLU A 207 -9.78 -10.85 6.09
C GLU A 207 -8.33 -11.32 6.33
N MET A 208 -7.82 -12.19 5.46
CA MET A 208 -6.44 -12.69 5.54
C MET A 208 -5.44 -11.53 5.49
N SER A 209 -5.60 -10.61 4.56
CA SER A 209 -4.71 -9.47 4.39
C SER A 209 -4.65 -8.60 5.64
N LEU A 210 -5.79 -8.26 6.23
CA LEU A 210 -5.87 -7.50 7.47
C LEU A 210 -5.20 -8.26 8.63
N LYS A 211 -5.58 -9.52 8.86
CA LYS A 211 -5.05 -10.31 9.99
C LYS A 211 -3.55 -10.56 9.88
N LEU A 212 -3.03 -10.83 8.68
CA LEU A 212 -1.58 -11.02 8.49
C LEU A 212 -0.80 -9.71 8.63
N SER A 213 -1.47 -8.57 8.43
CA SER A 213 -0.95 -7.24 8.74
C SER A 213 -1.25 -6.81 10.19
N GLU A 214 -1.67 -7.75 11.05
CA GLU A 214 -1.97 -7.55 12.47
C GLU A 214 -3.04 -6.46 12.73
N GLN A 215 -4.00 -6.38 11.82
CA GLN A 215 -5.15 -5.50 11.94
C GLN A 215 -6.43 -6.32 12.14
N ASP A 216 -7.26 -5.91 13.10
CA ASP A 216 -8.55 -6.56 13.31
C ASP A 216 -9.59 -6.00 12.31
N PRO A 217 -10.22 -6.87 11.48
CA PRO A 217 -11.20 -6.42 10.49
C PRO A 217 -12.39 -5.65 11.10
N ALA A 218 -12.83 -6.02 12.30
CA ALA A 218 -13.96 -5.35 12.94
C ALA A 218 -13.56 -3.98 13.51
N GLU A 219 -12.35 -3.85 14.04
CA GLU A 219 -11.82 -2.55 14.49
C GLU A 219 -11.60 -1.60 13.31
N ILE A 220 -11.08 -2.08 12.18
CA ILE A 220 -10.93 -1.26 10.96
C ILE A 220 -12.30 -0.82 10.44
N GLU A 221 -13.29 -1.72 10.38
CA GLU A 221 -14.65 -1.35 9.95
C GLU A 221 -15.27 -0.27 10.85
N LYS A 222 -15.14 -0.44 12.17
CA LYS A 222 -15.60 0.54 13.16
C LYS A 222 -14.92 1.89 12.98
N LEU A 223 -13.60 1.90 12.77
CA LEU A 223 -12.84 3.13 12.51
C LEU A 223 -13.35 3.85 11.25
N PHE A 224 -13.62 3.12 10.17
CA PHE A 224 -14.18 3.69 8.94
C PHE A 224 -15.60 4.23 9.13
N ASP A 225 -16.42 3.58 9.97
CA ASP A 225 -17.76 4.10 10.33
C ASP A 225 -17.66 5.38 11.17
N GLU A 226 -16.74 5.44 12.11
CA GLU A 226 -16.48 6.64 12.92
C GLU A 226 -15.96 7.80 12.05
N LEU A 227 -15.05 7.54 11.12
CA LEU A 227 -14.54 8.53 10.17
C LEU A 227 -15.64 9.03 9.21
N ASP A 228 -16.53 8.15 8.75
CA ASP A 228 -17.67 8.57 7.93
C ASP A 228 -18.57 9.51 8.73
N ASN A 229 -18.93 9.16 9.96
CA ASN A 229 -19.78 9.99 10.83
C ASN A 229 -19.12 11.36 11.13
N LEU A 230 -17.83 11.36 11.45
CA LEU A 230 -17.08 12.59 11.78
C LEU A 230 -16.96 13.55 10.60
N THR A 231 -16.86 13.04 9.37
CA THR A 231 -16.55 13.86 8.19
C THR A 231 -17.73 14.10 7.26
N ARG A 232 -18.87 13.44 7.49
CA ARG A 232 -20.04 13.47 6.60
C ARG A 232 -20.61 14.87 6.40
N ASP A 233 -20.93 15.57 7.47
CA ASP A 233 -21.56 16.90 7.39
C ASP A 233 -20.60 17.93 6.77
N ALA A 234 -19.31 17.85 7.11
CA ALA A 234 -18.29 18.67 6.51
C ALA A 234 -18.17 18.39 5.01
N PHE A 235 -18.26 17.12 4.59
CA PHE A 235 -18.23 16.77 3.16
C PHE A 235 -19.47 17.24 2.42
N VAL A 236 -20.68 17.08 3.01
CA VAL A 236 -21.92 17.57 2.40
C VAL A 236 -21.85 19.07 2.13
N SER A 237 -21.34 19.85 3.10
CA SER A 237 -21.13 21.30 2.93
C SER A 237 -20.14 21.61 1.80
N LEU A 238 -18.98 20.97 1.81
CA LEU A 238 -17.96 21.15 0.75
C LEU A 238 -18.44 20.67 -0.62
N LYS A 239 -19.22 19.58 -0.65
CA LYS A 239 -19.80 19.07 -1.91
C LYS A 239 -20.78 20.08 -2.52
N SER A 240 -21.60 20.74 -1.68
CA SER A 240 -22.48 21.81 -2.16
C SER A 240 -21.69 23.00 -2.72
N GLU A 241 -20.58 23.39 -2.08
CA GLU A 241 -19.68 24.44 -2.58
C GLU A 241 -19.04 24.07 -3.92
N MET A 242 -18.57 22.83 -4.05
CA MET A 242 -18.06 22.29 -5.33
C MET A 242 -19.11 22.28 -6.40
N ASP A 243 -20.36 21.89 -6.08
CA ASP A 243 -21.44 21.81 -7.03
C ASP A 243 -21.86 23.19 -7.53
N ASP A 244 -21.87 24.21 -6.68
CA ASP A 244 -22.08 25.60 -7.05
C ASP A 244 -21.00 26.11 -8.02
N TYR A 245 -19.76 25.81 -7.70
CA TYR A 245 -18.63 26.19 -8.55
C TYR A 245 -18.72 25.52 -9.93
N PHE A 246 -18.95 24.22 -9.97
CA PHE A 246 -18.99 23.46 -11.23
C PHE A 246 -20.23 23.72 -12.07
N ALA A 247 -21.39 23.89 -11.46
CA ALA A 247 -22.59 24.33 -12.19
C ALA A 247 -22.35 25.64 -12.93
N LYS A 248 -21.70 26.61 -12.27
CA LYS A 248 -21.31 27.89 -12.90
C LYS A 248 -20.21 27.71 -13.96
N ARG A 249 -19.17 26.92 -13.66
CA ARG A 249 -18.03 26.68 -14.56
C ARG A 249 -18.47 26.05 -15.89
N TYR A 250 -19.31 25.02 -15.80
CA TYR A 250 -19.76 24.25 -16.97
C TYR A 250 -21.10 24.72 -17.55
N LYS A 251 -21.73 25.73 -16.95
CA LYS A 251 -23.04 26.27 -17.36
C LYS A 251 -24.13 25.20 -17.41
N VAL A 252 -24.16 24.34 -16.42
CA VAL A 252 -25.16 23.29 -16.21
C VAL A 252 -25.87 23.50 -14.88
N LYS A 253 -27.02 22.84 -14.68
CA LYS A 253 -27.65 22.83 -13.35
C LYS A 253 -26.91 21.89 -12.41
N LYS A 254 -27.02 22.11 -11.09
CA LYS A 254 -26.38 21.23 -10.08
C LYS A 254 -26.81 19.76 -10.22
N GLU A 255 -28.10 19.54 -10.48
CA GLU A 255 -28.67 18.20 -10.68
C GLU A 255 -28.12 17.47 -11.91
N ASP A 256 -27.56 18.21 -12.88
CA ASP A 256 -27.00 17.67 -14.12
C ASP A 256 -25.49 17.40 -14.03
N LEU A 257 -24.86 17.76 -12.91
CA LEU A 257 -23.45 17.44 -12.69
C LEU A 257 -23.24 15.93 -12.71
N LYS A 258 -22.17 15.50 -13.38
CA LYS A 258 -21.76 14.12 -13.59
C LYS A 258 -20.35 13.88 -13.07
N PRO A 259 -19.90 12.64 -12.88
CA PRO A 259 -18.57 12.34 -12.33
C PRO A 259 -17.41 13.04 -13.04
N TRP A 260 -17.47 13.21 -14.34
CA TRP A 260 -16.42 13.90 -15.13
C TRP A 260 -16.29 15.40 -14.90
N HIS A 261 -17.23 16.00 -14.18
CA HIS A 261 -17.18 17.43 -13.82
C HIS A 261 -16.26 17.72 -12.60
N TYR A 262 -15.84 16.68 -11.86
CA TYR A 262 -15.07 16.86 -10.61
C TYR A 262 -13.56 16.76 -10.79
N GLN A 263 -13.08 17.01 -12.01
CA GLN A 263 -11.67 17.23 -12.37
C GLN A 263 -10.69 16.08 -12.05
N ASN A 264 -11.19 14.88 -11.77
CA ASN A 264 -10.38 13.69 -11.53
C ASN A 264 -11.14 12.44 -11.97
N ARG A 265 -10.43 11.42 -12.46
CA ARG A 265 -11.00 10.16 -12.97
C ARG A 265 -11.84 9.40 -11.94
N PHE A 266 -11.54 9.59 -10.66
CA PHE A 266 -12.14 8.87 -9.54
C PHE A 266 -12.71 9.80 -8.45
N PHE A 267 -12.55 11.11 -8.61
CA PHE A 267 -12.80 12.08 -7.55
C PHE A 267 -12.10 11.70 -6.23
N GLN A 268 -10.85 11.27 -6.38
CA GLN A 268 -9.97 10.95 -5.25
C GLN A 268 -9.09 12.13 -4.83
N GLU A 269 -8.96 13.13 -5.68
CA GLU A 269 -8.22 14.36 -5.44
C GLU A 269 -9.18 15.54 -5.37
N ALA A 270 -8.83 16.53 -4.56
CA ALA A 270 -9.62 17.74 -4.46
C ALA A 270 -9.60 18.52 -5.77
N PRO A 271 -10.75 18.89 -6.30
CA PRO A 271 -10.79 19.75 -7.46
C PRO A 271 -10.34 21.19 -7.13
N LYS A 272 -9.86 21.89 -8.13
CA LYS A 272 -9.43 23.28 -8.00
C LYS A 272 -10.64 24.24 -8.08
N ILE A 273 -11.27 24.49 -6.95
CA ILE A 273 -12.42 25.41 -6.84
C ILE A 273 -12.04 26.77 -6.25
N TYR A 274 -10.87 26.85 -5.64
CA TYR A 274 -10.33 28.09 -5.09
C TYR A 274 -9.39 28.78 -6.08
N THR A 275 -9.36 30.12 -6.08
CA THR A 275 -8.70 30.92 -7.12
C THR A 275 -7.22 31.19 -6.89
N VAL A 276 -6.56 30.43 -6.00
CA VAL A 276 -5.11 30.57 -5.78
C VAL A 276 -4.34 29.63 -6.72
N ASP A 277 -3.41 30.21 -7.44
CA ASP A 277 -2.36 29.51 -8.18
C ASP A 277 -1.13 29.33 -7.28
N PHE A 278 -1.00 28.15 -6.66
CA PHE A 278 0.18 27.80 -5.87
C PHE A 278 1.40 27.54 -6.76
N ASP A 279 1.22 27.12 -8.02
CA ASP A 279 2.33 26.80 -8.93
C ASP A 279 3.21 28.01 -9.19
N LYS A 280 2.66 29.25 -9.16
CA LYS A 280 3.44 30.48 -9.32
C LYS A 280 4.59 30.63 -8.31
N TYR A 281 4.45 30.04 -7.12
CA TYR A 281 5.47 30.09 -6.07
C TYR A 281 6.55 29.02 -6.23
N TYR A 282 6.21 27.92 -6.92
CA TYR A 282 7.10 26.76 -7.10
C TYR A 282 7.82 26.71 -8.43
N LYS A 283 7.31 27.37 -9.47
CA LYS A 283 7.85 27.28 -10.85
C LYS A 283 9.33 27.63 -11.00
N ASN A 284 9.86 28.46 -10.10
CA ASN A 284 11.26 28.92 -10.10
C ASN A 284 12.06 28.32 -8.92
N GLN A 285 11.51 27.38 -8.18
CA GLN A 285 12.17 26.74 -7.05
C GLN A 285 12.90 25.47 -7.50
N ASP A 286 14.02 25.19 -6.86
CA ASP A 286 14.60 23.85 -6.85
C ASP A 286 13.88 23.03 -5.77
N ILE A 287 12.85 22.28 -6.20
CA ILE A 287 11.99 21.49 -5.30
C ILE A 287 12.80 20.46 -4.52
N VAL A 288 13.82 19.84 -5.14
CA VAL A 288 14.69 18.88 -4.47
C VAL A 288 15.46 19.57 -3.34
N LYS A 289 16.01 20.74 -3.61
CA LYS A 289 16.75 21.51 -2.60
C LYS A 289 15.87 22.05 -1.47
N VAL A 290 14.65 22.47 -1.79
CA VAL A 290 13.66 22.87 -0.77
C VAL A 290 13.35 21.70 0.16
N THR A 291 13.11 20.50 -0.42
CA THR A 291 12.86 19.28 0.36
C THR A 291 14.05 18.94 1.26
N GLU A 292 15.26 18.91 0.72
CA GLU A 292 16.49 18.64 1.46
C GLU A 292 16.66 19.58 2.66
N ASN A 293 16.54 20.88 2.40
CA ASN A 293 16.69 21.92 3.42
C ASN A 293 15.64 21.80 4.52
N PHE A 294 14.39 21.52 4.15
CA PHE A 294 13.30 21.34 5.11
C PHE A 294 13.57 20.17 6.06
N TYR A 295 13.84 18.97 5.53
CA TYR A 295 14.10 17.81 6.38
C TYR A 295 15.35 17.98 7.24
N LYS A 296 16.40 18.59 6.72
CA LYS A 296 17.58 18.95 7.49
C LYS A 296 17.25 19.95 8.61
N GLY A 297 16.41 20.94 8.32
CA GLY A 297 16.00 21.97 9.27
C GLY A 297 15.22 21.43 10.48
N ILE A 298 14.45 20.36 10.29
CA ILE A 298 13.72 19.68 11.37
C ILE A 298 14.53 18.55 12.07
N GLY A 299 15.82 18.39 11.75
CA GLY A 299 16.69 17.41 12.35
C GLY A 299 16.61 15.99 11.76
N LEU A 300 16.02 15.85 10.58
CA LEU A 300 15.88 14.58 9.83
C LEU A 300 16.61 14.65 8.47
N PRO A 301 17.95 14.84 8.41
CA PRO A 301 18.68 14.97 7.15
C PRO A 301 18.53 13.73 6.26
N ILE A 302 18.28 14.00 4.95
CA ILE A 302 18.01 12.99 3.91
C ILE A 302 18.96 13.10 2.71
N ASP A 303 20.11 13.74 2.87
CA ASP A 303 21.05 14.01 1.77
C ASP A 303 21.55 12.72 1.08
N ASP A 304 21.77 11.67 1.86
CA ASP A 304 22.15 10.35 1.37
C ASP A 304 21.01 9.65 0.61
N VAL A 305 19.77 9.80 1.07
CA VAL A 305 18.60 9.27 0.36
C VAL A 305 18.45 9.95 -1.00
N ILE A 306 18.52 11.29 -1.04
CA ILE A 306 18.43 12.07 -2.30
C ILE A 306 19.50 11.60 -3.28
N LYS A 307 20.74 11.38 -2.83
CA LYS A 307 21.87 10.97 -3.67
C LYS A 307 21.65 9.61 -4.34
N HIS A 308 20.94 8.68 -3.70
CA HIS A 308 20.68 7.34 -4.21
C HIS A 308 19.32 7.21 -4.92
N SER A 309 18.52 8.28 -4.92
CA SER A 309 17.18 8.34 -5.51
C SER A 309 17.22 8.65 -7.02
N ASP A 310 16.12 8.35 -7.72
CA ASP A 310 15.91 8.73 -9.12
C ASP A 310 14.69 9.66 -9.20
N LEU A 311 14.94 10.96 -9.36
CA LEU A 311 13.95 12.00 -9.10
C LEU A 311 13.35 12.63 -10.36
N PHE A 312 13.93 12.43 -11.55
CA PHE A 312 13.50 13.13 -12.76
C PHE A 312 12.97 12.16 -13.82
N GLU A 313 12.13 12.69 -14.71
CA GLU A 313 11.53 11.91 -15.80
C GLU A 313 12.58 11.30 -16.73
N LYS A 314 12.35 10.06 -17.13
CA LYS A 314 13.15 9.32 -18.13
C LYS A 314 12.21 8.48 -19.00
N PRO A 315 12.58 8.20 -20.26
CA PRO A 315 11.85 7.25 -21.10
C PRO A 315 11.75 5.87 -20.43
N GLY A 316 10.56 5.27 -20.42
CA GLY A 316 10.33 3.94 -19.84
C GLY A 316 10.15 3.90 -18.32
N LYS A 317 10.50 4.98 -17.62
CA LYS A 317 10.42 5.05 -16.16
C LYS A 317 8.97 5.01 -15.65
N ASN A 318 8.77 4.33 -14.52
CA ASN A 318 7.49 4.32 -13.81
C ASN A 318 7.02 5.74 -13.49
N GLN A 319 5.75 6.01 -13.74
CA GLN A 319 5.15 7.34 -13.54
C GLN A 319 4.68 7.59 -12.10
N HIS A 320 4.50 6.54 -11.31
CA HIS A 320 4.16 6.64 -9.90
C HIS A 320 5.41 6.92 -9.06
N ALA A 321 5.31 7.89 -8.16
CA ALA A 321 6.31 8.10 -7.13
C ALA A 321 6.17 7.03 -6.04
N TYR A 322 7.30 6.63 -5.44
CA TYR A 322 7.32 5.77 -4.28
C TYR A 322 8.66 5.83 -3.54
N CYS A 323 8.63 5.48 -2.26
CA CYS A 323 9.79 5.21 -1.44
C CYS A 323 9.99 3.71 -1.26
N ILE A 324 11.25 3.26 -1.17
CA ILE A 324 11.63 1.88 -0.93
C ILE A 324 12.86 1.80 -0.04
N ASP A 325 12.82 0.97 1.01
CA ASP A 325 14.01 0.53 1.73
C ASP A 325 14.61 -0.69 1.03
N ILE A 326 15.82 -0.55 0.50
CA ILE A 326 16.50 -1.57 -0.31
C ILE A 326 16.97 -2.75 0.54
N ASP A 327 17.41 -2.49 1.77
CA ASP A 327 18.08 -3.51 2.57
C ASP A 327 17.63 -3.58 4.04
N ASN A 328 16.63 -2.80 4.41
CA ASN A 328 16.18 -2.61 5.79
C ASN A 328 17.37 -2.27 6.73
N ASN A 329 18.35 -1.55 6.19
CA ASN A 329 19.57 -1.19 6.89
C ASN A 329 20.10 0.21 6.54
N GLY A 330 19.23 1.05 5.96
CA GLY A 330 19.47 2.46 5.70
C GLY A 330 19.74 2.83 4.24
N ASP A 331 19.75 1.88 3.28
CA ASP A 331 19.73 2.19 1.85
C ASP A 331 18.27 2.47 1.42
N VAL A 332 17.76 3.64 1.78
CA VAL A 332 16.43 4.09 1.42
C VAL A 332 16.50 4.91 0.13
N ARG A 333 15.58 4.70 -0.79
CA ARG A 333 15.54 5.39 -2.09
C ARG A 333 14.14 5.84 -2.44
N VAL A 334 14.07 6.95 -3.18
CA VAL A 334 12.82 7.53 -3.69
C VAL A 334 12.87 7.58 -5.21
N LEU A 335 11.76 7.18 -5.84
CA LEU A 335 11.53 7.36 -7.26
C LEU A 335 10.45 8.42 -7.46
N CYS A 336 10.78 9.48 -8.20
CA CYS A 336 9.87 10.57 -8.57
C CYS A 336 10.01 10.97 -10.03
N ASN A 337 9.12 11.86 -10.50
CA ASN A 337 9.18 12.50 -11.82
C ASN A 337 9.00 14.01 -11.67
N VAL A 338 9.89 14.64 -10.92
CA VAL A 338 9.77 16.00 -10.39
C VAL A 338 9.60 17.04 -11.48
N ARG A 339 8.63 17.93 -11.30
CA ARG A 339 8.42 19.17 -12.03
C ARG A 339 8.23 20.31 -11.03
N ASN A 340 8.61 21.53 -11.40
CA ASN A 340 8.54 22.68 -10.52
C ASN A 340 7.11 23.22 -10.38
N ASN A 341 6.29 22.53 -9.60
CA ASN A 341 4.91 22.90 -9.28
C ASN A 341 4.54 22.45 -7.87
N GLU A 342 3.38 22.88 -7.38
CA GLU A 342 2.87 22.54 -6.03
C GLU A 342 2.64 21.06 -5.85
N ASN A 343 2.08 20.39 -6.84
CA ASN A 343 1.79 18.95 -6.77
C ASN A 343 3.06 18.13 -6.53
N TRP A 344 4.15 18.44 -7.24
CA TRP A 344 5.42 17.74 -7.04
C TRP A 344 6.13 18.15 -5.75
N MET A 345 5.90 19.39 -5.26
CA MET A 345 6.37 19.75 -3.91
C MET A 345 5.69 18.89 -2.84
N GLY A 346 4.36 18.76 -2.91
CA GLY A 346 3.61 17.87 -2.01
C GLY A 346 4.05 16.42 -2.11
N THR A 347 4.23 15.91 -3.34
CA THR A 347 4.72 14.53 -3.58
C THR A 347 6.12 14.33 -3.00
N MET A 348 7.05 15.26 -3.23
CA MET A 348 8.40 15.17 -2.66
C MET A 348 8.39 15.16 -1.14
N LEU A 349 7.60 16.03 -0.51
CA LEU A 349 7.45 16.01 0.95
C LEU A 349 6.84 14.70 1.46
N HIS A 350 5.89 14.13 0.73
CA HIS A 350 5.26 12.85 1.06
C HIS A 350 6.25 11.69 0.96
N GLU A 351 6.90 11.50 -0.19
CA GLU A 351 7.82 10.37 -0.41
C GLU A 351 9.05 10.45 0.49
N PHE A 352 9.57 11.66 0.73
CA PHE A 352 10.65 11.83 1.69
C PHE A 352 10.18 11.78 3.15
N GLY A 353 8.88 11.89 3.41
CA GLY A 353 8.24 11.52 4.68
C GLY A 353 8.37 10.04 4.97
N HIS A 354 8.03 9.19 4.00
CA HIS A 354 8.32 7.75 4.05
C HIS A 354 9.81 7.48 4.22
N ALA A 355 10.66 8.15 3.43
CA ALA A 355 12.09 7.94 3.48
C ALA A 355 12.70 8.32 4.84
N ALA A 356 12.25 9.41 5.46
CA ALA A 356 12.68 9.75 6.81
C ALA A 356 12.18 8.72 7.83
N TYR A 357 10.95 8.24 7.70
CA TYR A 357 10.42 7.19 8.57
C TYR A 357 11.31 5.94 8.50
N ASP A 358 11.57 5.40 7.32
CA ASP A 358 12.33 4.16 7.12
C ASP A 358 13.80 4.35 7.54
N LYS A 359 14.42 5.46 7.17
CA LYS A 359 15.82 5.76 7.49
C LYS A 359 16.08 5.84 8.99
N TYR A 360 15.12 6.35 9.77
CA TYR A 360 15.29 6.58 11.21
C TYR A 360 14.75 5.45 12.08
N ILE A 361 14.29 4.33 11.49
CA ILE A 361 14.11 3.09 12.25
C ILE A 361 15.45 2.63 12.79
N ASP A 362 15.52 2.25 14.09
CA ASP A 362 16.75 1.76 14.71
C ASP A 362 17.13 0.38 14.19
N ASN A 363 17.91 0.38 13.09
CA ASN A 363 18.40 -0.85 12.46
C ASN A 363 19.63 -1.46 13.13
N LYS A 364 20.19 -0.83 14.19
CA LYS A 364 21.34 -1.36 14.93
C LYS A 364 20.94 -2.34 16.00
N THR A 365 19.81 -2.10 16.66
CA THR A 365 19.33 -2.92 17.80
C THR A 365 18.20 -3.86 17.40
N LEU A 366 17.43 -3.53 16.37
CA LEU A 366 16.29 -4.34 15.91
C LEU A 366 16.73 -5.53 15.04
N PRO A 367 16.15 -6.72 15.25
CA PRO A 367 16.23 -7.82 14.30
C PRO A 367 15.74 -7.43 12.91
N PHE A 368 16.29 -8.05 11.86
CA PHE A 368 15.97 -7.70 10.46
C PHE A 368 14.46 -7.61 10.15
N VAL A 369 13.69 -8.61 10.56
CA VAL A 369 12.23 -8.65 10.27
C VAL A 369 11.43 -7.61 11.05
N LEU A 370 11.99 -6.98 12.08
CA LEU A 370 11.36 -5.91 12.85
C LEU A 370 11.74 -4.49 12.39
N ARG A 371 12.57 -4.37 11.37
CA ARG A 371 12.98 -3.08 10.79
C ARG A 371 11.96 -2.52 9.81
N ASN A 372 10.96 -3.30 9.44
CA ASN A 372 9.82 -2.81 8.67
C ASN A 372 8.81 -2.12 9.60
N PRO A 373 8.10 -1.09 9.12
CA PRO A 373 7.00 -0.49 9.86
C PRO A 373 5.97 -1.55 10.27
N ALA A 374 5.45 -1.45 11.50
CA ALA A 374 4.44 -2.39 11.97
C ALA A 374 3.16 -2.34 11.15
N HIS A 375 2.78 -1.13 10.72
CA HIS A 375 1.59 -0.89 9.90
C HIS A 375 1.84 0.19 8.85
N THR A 376 1.40 -0.06 7.62
CA THR A 376 1.49 0.90 6.52
C THR A 376 0.76 2.20 6.82
N PHE A 377 -0.37 2.18 7.52
CA PHE A 377 -1.10 3.41 7.87
C PHE A 377 -0.26 4.39 8.71
N THR A 378 0.70 3.91 9.50
CA THR A 378 1.60 4.79 10.27
C THR A 378 2.55 5.54 9.35
N THR A 379 3.12 4.87 8.35
CA THR A 379 4.01 5.51 7.38
C THR A 379 3.26 6.47 6.49
N GLU A 380 2.05 6.09 6.07
CA GLU A 380 1.17 6.98 5.31
C GLU A 380 0.75 8.21 6.10
N ALA A 381 0.41 8.06 7.39
CA ALA A 381 0.07 9.18 8.24
C ALA A 381 1.22 10.20 8.33
N ILE A 382 2.47 9.75 8.45
CA ILE A 382 3.66 10.61 8.48
C ILE A 382 3.89 11.24 7.09
N ALA A 383 3.82 10.47 6.02
CA ALA A 383 4.00 10.98 4.66
C ALA A 383 2.94 12.03 4.30
N MET A 384 1.66 11.77 4.60
CA MET A 384 0.57 12.72 4.40
C MET A 384 0.70 13.96 5.31
N PHE A 385 1.23 13.80 6.53
CA PHE A 385 1.51 14.93 7.41
C PHE A 385 2.50 15.91 6.75
N PHE A 386 3.57 15.42 6.14
CA PHE A 386 4.53 16.26 5.45
C PHE A 386 4.01 16.76 4.09
N GLY A 387 3.39 15.90 3.29
CA GLY A 387 2.90 16.25 1.95
C GLY A 387 1.95 17.45 1.94
N ARG A 388 1.07 17.56 2.94
CA ARG A 388 0.11 18.69 3.04
C ARG A 388 0.76 20.06 3.31
N LEU A 389 2.03 20.09 3.66
CA LEU A 389 2.72 21.36 3.96
C LEU A 389 2.93 22.21 2.71
N SER A 390 2.90 21.63 1.51
CA SER A 390 3.07 22.34 0.24
C SER A 390 2.09 23.49 0.03
N THR A 391 0.93 23.48 0.66
CA THR A 391 -0.08 24.56 0.62
C THR A 391 -0.21 25.32 1.93
N ASN A 392 0.64 25.04 2.92
CA ASN A 392 0.64 25.74 4.19
C ASN A 392 1.40 27.07 4.09
N ALA A 393 0.72 28.17 4.30
CA ALA A 393 1.27 29.51 4.10
C ALA A 393 2.51 29.80 4.97
N GLN A 394 2.52 29.37 6.25
CA GLN A 394 3.67 29.55 7.13
C GLN A 394 4.86 28.72 6.67
N TRP A 395 4.63 27.45 6.35
CA TRP A 395 5.67 26.57 5.82
C TRP A 395 6.27 27.13 4.50
N MET A 396 5.41 27.60 3.59
CA MET A 396 5.85 28.23 2.33
C MET A 396 6.65 29.50 2.58
N LYS A 397 6.28 30.31 3.56
CA LYS A 397 7.07 31.48 3.96
C LYS A 397 8.47 31.08 4.41
N ASP A 398 8.56 30.07 5.28
CA ASP A 398 9.81 29.67 5.91
C ASP A 398 10.75 28.90 4.97
N ASN A 399 10.19 28.14 4.00
CA ASN A 399 10.96 27.22 3.16
C ASN A 399 11.01 27.63 1.66
N VAL A 400 10.01 28.36 1.17
CA VAL A 400 9.90 28.76 -0.25
C VAL A 400 10.22 30.26 -0.42
N GLY A 401 10.22 31.02 0.68
CA GLY A 401 10.56 32.46 0.67
C GLY A 401 9.39 33.34 0.28
N LEU A 402 8.15 32.98 0.62
CA LEU A 402 7.00 33.83 0.42
C LEU A 402 7.14 35.13 1.25
N SER A 403 6.69 36.24 0.66
CA SER A 403 6.54 37.47 1.41
C SER A 403 5.47 37.33 2.52
N GLU A 404 5.59 38.13 3.58
CA GLU A 404 4.57 38.23 4.63
C GLU A 404 3.18 38.53 4.07
N LYS A 405 3.15 39.39 3.04
CA LYS A 405 1.91 39.77 2.33
C LYS A 405 1.30 38.56 1.63
N ASP A 406 2.08 37.86 0.80
CA ASP A 406 1.60 36.69 0.06
C ASP A 406 1.15 35.59 1.02
N ALA A 407 1.93 35.34 2.09
CA ALA A 407 1.57 34.33 3.10
C ALA A 407 0.22 34.64 3.76
N LYS A 408 -0.05 35.90 4.11
CA LYS A 408 -1.35 36.31 4.65
C LYS A 408 -2.49 36.17 3.63
N GLU A 409 -2.24 36.52 2.36
CA GLU A 409 -3.25 36.40 1.29
C GLU A 409 -3.67 34.93 1.04
N ILE A 410 -2.72 33.98 1.11
CA ILE A 410 -3.02 32.56 0.82
C ILE A 410 -3.39 31.72 2.05
N ALA A 411 -3.17 32.21 3.28
CA ALA A 411 -3.30 31.39 4.49
C ALA A 411 -4.68 30.74 4.62
N GLU A 412 -5.76 31.50 4.49
CA GLU A 412 -7.12 30.99 4.58
C GLU A 412 -7.44 30.00 3.44
N ILE A 413 -7.00 30.34 2.22
CA ILE A 413 -7.26 29.52 1.03
C ILE A 413 -6.45 28.22 1.09
N GLY A 414 -5.20 28.27 1.57
CA GLY A 414 -4.38 27.08 1.81
C GLY A 414 -5.04 26.10 2.78
N PHE A 415 -5.62 26.61 3.87
CA PHE A 415 -6.41 25.78 4.80
C PHE A 415 -7.66 25.19 4.14
N LYS A 416 -8.39 25.97 3.35
CA LYS A 416 -9.57 25.48 2.62
C LYS A 416 -9.18 24.38 1.64
N GLN A 417 -8.09 24.58 0.87
CA GLN A 417 -7.58 23.58 -0.08
C GLN A 417 -7.14 22.29 0.63
N MET A 418 -6.38 22.40 1.71
CA MET A 418 -5.94 21.26 2.51
C MET A 418 -7.13 20.51 3.11
N ARG A 419 -8.11 21.22 3.70
CA ARG A 419 -9.34 20.61 4.23
C ARG A 419 -10.13 19.87 3.14
N LEU A 420 -10.26 20.51 1.97
CA LEU A 420 -10.94 19.91 0.82
C LEU A 420 -10.24 18.62 0.39
N GLN A 421 -8.92 18.65 0.25
CA GLN A 421 -8.11 17.48 -0.13
C GLN A 421 -8.30 16.32 0.84
N GLN A 422 -8.18 16.55 2.13
CA GLN A 422 -8.29 15.49 3.14
C GLN A 422 -9.69 14.87 3.17
N ILE A 423 -10.73 15.71 3.10
CA ILE A 423 -12.11 15.22 3.16
C ILE A 423 -12.50 14.48 1.87
N VAL A 424 -12.13 14.98 0.70
CA VAL A 424 -12.39 14.29 -0.58
C VAL A 424 -11.69 12.94 -0.60
N PHE A 425 -10.41 12.89 -0.18
CA PHE A 425 -9.66 11.64 -0.14
C PHE A 425 -10.23 10.65 0.88
N SER A 426 -10.66 11.11 2.06
CA SER A 426 -11.35 10.25 3.04
C SER A 426 -12.62 9.61 2.46
N ARG A 427 -13.40 10.34 1.64
CA ARG A 427 -14.57 9.78 0.96
C ARG A 427 -14.21 8.71 -0.07
N TRP A 428 -13.13 8.95 -0.81
CA TRP A 428 -12.58 7.96 -1.73
C TRP A 428 -12.14 6.69 -0.99
N SER A 429 -11.43 6.82 0.13
CA SER A 429 -10.99 5.68 0.95
C SER A 429 -12.16 4.85 1.46
N GLN A 430 -13.29 5.48 1.84
CA GLN A 430 -14.54 4.78 2.19
C GLN A 430 -15.06 3.92 1.03
N VAL A 431 -15.07 4.46 -0.19
CA VAL A 431 -15.53 3.73 -1.38
C VAL A 431 -14.62 2.52 -1.61
N MET A 432 -13.31 2.72 -1.64
CA MET A 432 -12.35 1.66 -1.95
C MET A 432 -12.34 0.55 -0.91
N TYR A 433 -12.21 0.90 0.36
CA TYR A 433 -12.22 -0.09 1.46
C TYR A 433 -13.46 -0.97 1.42
N ARG A 434 -14.65 -0.35 1.34
CA ARG A 434 -15.92 -1.09 1.37
C ARG A 434 -16.18 -1.86 0.08
N PHE A 435 -15.74 -1.33 -1.06
CA PHE A 435 -15.82 -2.04 -2.32
C PHE A 435 -14.95 -3.30 -2.31
N GLU A 436 -13.67 -3.19 -1.90
CA GLU A 436 -12.78 -4.35 -1.85
C GLU A 436 -13.26 -5.39 -0.83
N LYS A 437 -13.74 -4.97 0.35
CA LYS A 437 -14.37 -5.87 1.31
C LYS A 437 -15.52 -6.65 0.65
N GLY A 438 -16.48 -5.95 0.03
CA GLY A 438 -17.61 -6.59 -0.64
C GLY A 438 -17.23 -7.46 -1.83
N LEU A 439 -16.21 -7.06 -2.60
CA LEU A 439 -15.66 -7.83 -3.73
C LEU A 439 -15.08 -9.18 -3.26
N TYR A 440 -14.32 -9.20 -2.17
CA TYR A 440 -13.75 -10.43 -1.63
C TYR A 440 -14.78 -11.27 -0.87
N GLU A 441 -15.79 -10.67 -0.24
CA GLU A 441 -16.89 -11.41 0.41
C GLU A 441 -17.77 -12.14 -0.61
N ASN A 442 -18.11 -11.48 -1.72
CA ASN A 442 -18.91 -12.10 -2.78
C ASN A 442 -18.50 -11.58 -4.18
N PRO A 443 -17.51 -12.22 -4.82
CA PRO A 443 -17.03 -11.79 -6.15
C PRO A 443 -18.05 -12.05 -7.29
N ASP A 444 -19.13 -12.75 -7.03
CA ASP A 444 -20.18 -13.09 -8.02
C ASP A 444 -21.41 -12.18 -7.93
N GLN A 445 -21.43 -11.21 -7.01
CA GLN A 445 -22.52 -10.22 -6.92
C GLN A 445 -22.45 -9.20 -8.06
N ASP A 446 -23.49 -8.39 -8.18
CA ASP A 446 -23.49 -7.22 -9.09
C ASP A 446 -22.50 -6.15 -8.58
N LEU A 447 -21.24 -6.27 -9.03
CA LEU A 447 -20.15 -5.39 -8.63
C LEU A 447 -20.33 -3.97 -9.16
N ASN A 448 -21.00 -3.78 -10.30
CA ASN A 448 -21.30 -2.46 -10.85
C ASN A 448 -22.31 -1.72 -9.96
N LYS A 449 -23.32 -2.44 -9.49
CA LYS A 449 -24.29 -1.91 -8.53
C LYS A 449 -23.65 -1.59 -7.19
N LEU A 450 -22.81 -2.51 -6.66
CA LEU A 450 -22.07 -2.28 -5.42
C LEU A 450 -21.22 -1.01 -5.53
N TRP A 451 -20.42 -0.89 -6.58
CA TRP A 451 -19.56 0.27 -6.80
C TRP A 451 -20.34 1.57 -6.77
N TRP A 452 -21.40 1.67 -7.59
CA TRP A 452 -22.16 2.91 -7.67
C TRP A 452 -22.94 3.22 -6.40
N SER A 453 -23.44 2.21 -5.68
CA SER A 453 -24.07 2.45 -4.37
C SER A 453 -23.11 3.08 -3.36
N LEU A 454 -21.84 2.70 -3.38
CA LEU A 454 -20.79 3.25 -2.52
C LEU A 454 -20.36 4.66 -2.97
N VAL A 455 -20.17 4.87 -4.27
CA VAL A 455 -19.84 6.18 -4.85
C VAL A 455 -20.96 7.20 -4.57
N GLU A 456 -22.22 6.82 -4.75
CA GLU A 456 -23.39 7.67 -4.43
C GLU A 456 -23.47 7.98 -2.93
N LYS A 457 -23.22 6.99 -2.07
CA LYS A 457 -23.29 7.16 -0.62
C LYS A 457 -22.17 8.03 -0.06
N TYR A 458 -20.91 7.75 -0.46
CA TYR A 458 -19.74 8.35 0.18
C TYR A 458 -19.20 9.57 -0.56
N GLN A 459 -19.26 9.59 -1.89
CA GLN A 459 -18.79 10.72 -2.70
C GLN A 459 -19.93 11.65 -3.16
N LEU A 460 -21.19 11.26 -2.95
CA LEU A 460 -22.38 12.01 -3.39
C LEU A 460 -22.34 12.33 -4.91
N LEU A 461 -21.77 11.41 -5.68
CA LEU A 461 -21.77 11.49 -7.13
C LEU A 461 -22.93 10.67 -7.69
N LYS A 462 -23.65 11.21 -8.67
CA LYS A 462 -24.74 10.50 -9.34
C LYS A 462 -24.18 9.57 -10.40
N LYS A 463 -24.65 8.31 -10.41
CA LYS A 463 -24.38 7.38 -11.51
C LYS A 463 -24.88 7.97 -12.82
N PRO A 464 -24.09 7.96 -13.90
CA PRO A 464 -24.59 8.34 -15.23
C PRO A 464 -25.76 7.47 -15.64
N GLU A 465 -26.77 8.08 -16.27
CA GLU A 465 -27.99 7.39 -16.68
C GLU A 465 -27.67 6.25 -17.67
N GLY A 466 -28.32 5.10 -17.50
CA GLY A 466 -28.10 3.90 -18.32
C GLY A 466 -26.75 3.21 -18.15
N ARG A 467 -25.82 3.74 -17.33
CA ARG A 467 -24.50 3.16 -17.17
C ARG A 467 -24.54 1.90 -16.32
N ASN A 468 -24.06 0.80 -16.88
CA ASN A 468 -23.85 -0.47 -16.17
C ASN A 468 -22.51 -1.11 -16.60
N GLU A 469 -21.42 -0.38 -16.35
CA GLU A 469 -20.09 -0.73 -16.79
C GLU A 469 -19.15 -0.94 -15.58
N PRO A 470 -18.11 -1.76 -15.71
CA PRO A 470 -17.20 -2.07 -14.61
C PRO A 470 -16.24 -0.91 -14.31
N ASP A 471 -16.79 0.24 -13.90
CA ASP A 471 -16.00 1.44 -13.57
C ASP A 471 -15.02 1.21 -12.42
N TRP A 472 -15.37 0.34 -11.49
CA TRP A 472 -14.51 -0.12 -10.39
C TRP A 472 -13.23 -0.78 -10.92
N ALA A 473 -13.34 -1.58 -11.98
CA ALA A 473 -12.20 -2.27 -12.55
C ALA A 473 -11.21 -1.34 -13.26
N SER A 474 -11.53 -0.06 -13.44
CA SER A 474 -10.57 0.92 -13.95
C SER A 474 -9.51 1.36 -12.93
N LYS A 475 -9.66 0.99 -11.64
CA LYS A 475 -8.67 1.27 -10.59
C LYS A 475 -7.69 0.11 -10.45
N ILE A 476 -6.47 0.30 -10.95
CA ILE A 476 -5.40 -0.72 -10.99
C ILE A 476 -5.10 -1.32 -9.61
N HIS A 477 -5.21 -0.55 -8.52
CA HIS A 477 -4.90 -0.98 -7.15
C HIS A 477 -5.68 -2.20 -6.71
N ILE A 478 -6.92 -2.38 -7.17
CA ILE A 478 -7.74 -3.56 -6.85
C ILE A 478 -7.03 -4.87 -7.25
N ALA A 479 -6.26 -4.84 -8.33
CA ALA A 479 -5.49 -6.00 -8.79
C ALA A 479 -4.07 -6.05 -8.22
N THR A 480 -3.34 -4.92 -8.26
CA THR A 480 -1.89 -4.87 -8.00
C THR A 480 -1.53 -4.55 -6.55
N SER A 481 -2.40 -3.82 -5.84
CA SER A 481 -2.21 -3.44 -4.44
C SER A 481 -3.50 -3.64 -3.66
N PRO A 482 -3.98 -4.90 -3.55
CA PRO A 482 -5.27 -5.20 -2.94
C PRO A 482 -5.29 -4.87 -1.46
N CYS A 483 -6.44 -4.45 -0.97
CA CYS A 483 -6.67 -4.13 0.44
C CYS A 483 -5.74 -3.03 0.97
N TYR A 484 -5.39 -2.05 0.12
CA TYR A 484 -4.45 -0.98 0.48
C TYR A 484 -5.14 0.21 1.15
N TYR A 485 -6.37 0.55 0.71
CA TYR A 485 -7.02 1.80 1.09
C TYR A 485 -7.54 1.90 2.52
N HIS A 486 -7.47 0.82 3.29
CA HIS A 486 -7.73 0.89 4.73
C HIS A 486 -6.57 1.53 5.54
N ASN A 487 -5.46 1.83 4.88
CA ASN A 487 -4.30 2.47 5.51
C ASN A 487 -4.36 4.01 5.50
N TYR A 488 -5.43 4.60 4.98
CA TYR A 488 -5.60 6.05 4.90
C TYR A 488 -6.69 6.57 5.81
#